data_f6712edd15d4e62d467f8b3da13d9dc3
#
_entry.id   f6712edd15d4e62d467f8b3da13d9dc3
#
_cell.length_a   1.000
_cell.length_b   1.000
_cell.length_c   1.000
_cell.angle_alpha   90.00
_cell.angle_beta   90.00
_cell.angle_gamma   90.00
#
_symmetry.space_group_name_H-M   'P 1'
#
loop_
_entity.id
_entity.type
_entity.pdbx_description
1 polymer ?
#
loop_
_entity_poly.entity_id
_entity_poly.type
_entity_poly.pdbx_seq_one_letter_code
_entity_poly.pdbx_strand_id
1 'polypeptide(L)'
;MPLKLLIFGGYGTFGGRLARLLADDRRVALLIAGRSLDKAAAFCAALPPGAERRPLALDRDGDVAGAIARLKPDLIVDASGPFQAYGADPYRVVKAAIAQGIDYVDIADGAGFVAGIGQFDAAARARGVFALSGASSVPALTAAAVRALAKGMGRIATITAGIAPSPSAQAIGPNVLRAV
;
A
#
# COMPACT_ATOMS: atom_id res chain seq x y z
N MET A 1 -12.75 -11.15 16.11
CA MET A 1 -11.29 -11.21 15.92
C MET A 1 -10.84 -9.89 15.31
N PRO A 2 -9.62 -9.39 15.59
CA PRO A 2 -9.12 -8.19 14.95
C PRO A 2 -8.87 -8.43 13.46
N LEU A 3 -9.04 -7.38 12.64
CA LEU A 3 -8.74 -7.38 11.22
C LEU A 3 -7.22 -7.50 11.01
N LYS A 4 -6.75 -8.54 10.34
CA LYS A 4 -5.32 -8.77 10.08
C LYS A 4 -4.87 -8.01 8.85
N LEU A 5 -4.05 -6.99 9.04
CA LEU A 5 -3.43 -6.20 7.97
C LEU A 5 -2.00 -6.67 7.71
N LEU A 6 -1.73 -7.22 6.53
CA LEU A 6 -0.37 -7.49 6.07
C LEU A 6 0.16 -6.26 5.33
N ILE A 7 1.16 -5.58 5.91
CA ILE A 7 1.72 -4.35 5.35
C ILE A 7 3.10 -4.64 4.78
N PHE A 8 3.22 -4.73 3.44
CA PHE A 8 4.51 -4.76 2.74
C PHE A 8 5.17 -3.39 2.86
N GLY A 9 6.47 -3.37 3.16
CA GLY A 9 7.18 -2.13 3.50
C GLY A 9 6.72 -1.51 4.82
N GLY A 10 6.21 -2.32 5.76
CA GLY A 10 5.52 -1.90 6.97
C GLY A 10 6.35 -1.12 7.99
N TYR A 11 7.68 -1.08 7.86
CA TYR A 11 8.56 -0.21 8.64
C TYR A 11 9.22 0.89 7.78
N GLY A 12 8.81 1.01 6.50
CA GLY A 12 9.24 2.07 5.59
C GLY A 12 8.57 3.42 5.88
N THR A 13 8.86 4.41 5.05
CA THR A 13 8.32 5.77 5.21
C THR A 13 6.80 5.80 5.29
N PHE A 14 6.11 5.20 4.32
CA PHE A 14 4.66 5.23 4.25
C PHE A 14 4.00 4.09 5.03
N GLY A 15 4.47 2.85 4.87
CA GLY A 15 3.92 1.71 5.61
C GLY A 15 4.12 1.85 7.11
N GLY A 16 5.29 2.36 7.54
CA GLY A 16 5.55 2.65 8.95
C GLY A 16 4.69 3.79 9.50
N ARG A 17 4.34 4.79 8.68
CA ARG A 17 3.40 5.85 9.08
C ARG A 17 2.00 5.29 9.26
N LEU A 18 1.51 4.48 8.32
CA LEU A 18 0.24 3.79 8.44
C LEU A 18 0.18 2.92 9.70
N ALA A 19 1.23 2.12 9.93
CA ALA A 19 1.29 1.26 11.10
C ALA A 19 1.26 2.06 12.42
N ARG A 20 1.92 3.24 12.49
CA ARG A 20 1.83 4.12 13.66
C ARG A 20 0.44 4.69 13.89
N LEU A 21 -0.26 5.07 12.81
CA LEU A 21 -1.64 5.59 12.88
C LEU A 21 -2.65 4.55 13.35
N LEU A 22 -2.35 3.26 13.18
CA LEU A 22 -3.21 2.15 13.58
C LEU A 22 -2.73 1.45 14.86
N ALA A 23 -1.63 1.90 15.45
CA ALA A 23 -0.95 1.18 16.51
C ALA A 23 -1.75 1.06 17.82
N ASP A 24 -2.66 1.98 18.09
CA ASP A 24 -3.54 2.00 19.28
C ASP A 24 -4.91 1.34 19.04
N ASP A 25 -5.24 0.99 17.79
CA ASP A 25 -6.53 0.38 17.46
C ASP A 25 -6.52 -1.14 17.65
N ARG A 26 -7.15 -1.61 18.73
CA ARG A 26 -7.26 -3.04 19.06
C ARG A 26 -8.15 -3.84 18.11
N ARG A 27 -8.84 -3.17 17.18
CA ARG A 27 -9.65 -3.85 16.15
C ARG A 27 -8.79 -4.36 15.01
N VAL A 28 -7.50 -3.99 14.94
CA VAL A 28 -6.57 -4.47 13.93
C VAL A 28 -5.43 -5.27 14.52
N ALA A 29 -4.89 -6.20 13.72
CA ALA A 29 -3.65 -6.91 13.98
C ALA A 29 -2.67 -6.60 12.84
N LEU A 30 -1.53 -5.98 13.16
CA LEU A 30 -0.56 -5.47 12.21
C LEU A 30 0.53 -6.51 11.93
N LEU A 31 0.56 -7.05 10.71
CA LEU A 31 1.63 -7.91 10.21
C LEU A 31 2.64 -7.02 9.47
N ILE A 32 3.72 -6.65 10.16
CA ILE A 32 4.71 -5.67 9.67
C ILE A 32 5.77 -6.39 8.85
N ALA A 33 5.63 -6.35 7.53
CA ALA A 33 6.47 -7.08 6.59
C ALA A 33 7.52 -6.21 5.92
N GLY A 34 8.70 -6.78 5.72
CA GLY A 34 9.80 -6.22 4.95
C GLY A 34 10.99 -7.17 4.91
N ARG A 35 12.04 -6.83 4.17
CA ARG A 35 13.18 -7.72 3.92
C ARG A 35 14.02 -8.08 5.16
N SER A 36 14.01 -7.25 6.20
CA SER A 36 14.77 -7.47 7.44
C SER A 36 13.84 -7.72 8.60
N LEU A 37 13.93 -8.92 9.20
CA LEU A 37 13.18 -9.27 10.41
C LEU A 37 13.57 -8.37 11.59
N ASP A 38 14.86 -8.09 11.76
CA ASP A 38 15.37 -7.27 12.88
C ASP A 38 14.80 -5.85 12.83
N LYS A 39 14.76 -5.24 11.62
CA LYS A 39 14.17 -3.91 11.46
C LYS A 39 12.67 -3.92 11.72
N ALA A 40 11.97 -4.96 11.27
CA ALA A 40 10.54 -5.11 11.55
C ALA A 40 10.28 -5.31 13.05
N ALA A 41 11.09 -6.10 13.73
CA ALA A 41 10.99 -6.35 15.18
C ALA A 41 11.27 -5.07 15.99
N ALA A 42 12.35 -4.36 15.67
CA ALA A 42 12.69 -3.08 16.31
C ALA A 42 11.57 -2.04 16.10
N PHE A 43 11.02 -1.97 14.89
CA PHE A 43 9.89 -1.09 14.60
C PHE A 43 8.64 -1.46 15.41
N CYS A 44 8.27 -2.75 15.47
CA CYS A 44 7.15 -3.22 16.28
C CYS A 44 7.34 -2.89 17.78
N ALA A 45 8.54 -3.05 18.31
CA ALA A 45 8.86 -2.75 19.70
C ALA A 45 8.72 -1.25 20.03
N ALA A 46 8.97 -0.37 19.06
CA ALA A 46 8.88 1.08 19.22
C ALA A 46 7.46 1.64 19.07
N LEU A 47 6.48 0.83 18.66
CA LEU A 47 5.08 1.28 18.56
C LEU A 47 4.43 1.36 19.94
N PRO A 48 3.50 2.31 20.16
CA PRO A 48 2.74 2.38 21.41
C PRO A 48 1.90 1.11 21.61
N PRO A 49 1.54 0.76 22.87
CA PRO A 49 0.69 -0.38 23.14
C PRO A 49 -0.72 -0.17 22.55
N GLY A 50 -1.33 -1.26 22.07
CA GLY A 50 -2.67 -1.22 21.47
C GLY A 50 -2.92 -2.40 20.55
N ALA A 51 -2.80 -2.21 19.25
CA ALA A 51 -2.95 -3.24 18.25
C ALA A 51 -1.97 -4.41 18.46
N GLU A 52 -2.45 -5.62 18.20
CA GLU A 52 -1.56 -6.78 18.06
C GLU A 52 -0.60 -6.53 16.89
N ARG A 53 0.67 -6.92 17.05
CA ARG A 53 1.69 -6.70 16.03
C ARG A 53 2.66 -7.86 15.93
N ARG A 54 2.98 -8.22 14.70
CA ARG A 54 3.88 -9.30 14.38
C ARG A 54 4.90 -8.85 13.31
N PRO A 55 6.21 -8.86 13.63
CA PRO A 55 7.24 -8.60 12.64
C PRO A 55 7.43 -9.80 11.72
N LEU A 56 7.70 -9.53 10.43
CA LEU A 56 7.87 -10.54 9.39
C LEU A 56 9.03 -10.20 8.46
N ALA A 57 9.89 -11.20 8.20
CA ALA A 57 10.79 -11.17 7.06
C ALA A 57 10.02 -11.66 5.83
N LEU A 58 9.62 -10.73 4.96
CA LEU A 58 8.89 -11.05 3.75
C LEU A 58 9.29 -10.07 2.64
N ASP A 59 9.92 -10.62 1.60
CA ASP A 59 10.23 -9.87 0.39
C ASP A 59 9.06 -9.97 -0.59
N ARG A 60 8.65 -8.84 -1.16
CA ARG A 60 7.61 -8.83 -2.19
C ARG A 60 8.00 -9.59 -3.47
N ASP A 61 9.30 -9.76 -3.70
CA ASP A 61 9.82 -10.51 -4.84
C ASP A 61 10.08 -12.00 -4.54
N GLY A 62 9.85 -12.42 -3.28
CA GLY A 62 9.97 -13.79 -2.83
C GLY A 62 8.69 -14.63 -2.94
N ASP A 63 8.55 -15.64 -2.07
CA ASP A 63 7.36 -16.50 -1.97
C ASP A 63 6.18 -15.78 -1.30
N VAL A 64 5.61 -14.82 -2.01
CA VAL A 64 4.45 -14.05 -1.54
C VAL A 64 3.22 -14.94 -1.37
N ALA A 65 2.97 -15.82 -2.34
CA ALA A 65 1.77 -16.66 -2.34
C ALA A 65 1.76 -17.63 -1.13
N GLY A 66 2.88 -18.31 -0.88
CA GLY A 66 3.03 -19.19 0.28
C GLY A 66 2.95 -18.43 1.61
N ALA A 67 3.50 -17.21 1.67
CA ALA A 67 3.40 -16.37 2.86
C ALA A 67 1.95 -15.97 3.15
N ILE A 68 1.20 -15.51 2.15
CA ILE A 68 -0.21 -15.13 2.29
C ILE A 68 -1.05 -16.34 2.75
N ALA A 69 -0.82 -17.52 2.14
CA ALA A 69 -1.53 -18.75 2.51
C ALA A 69 -1.33 -19.14 3.99
N ARG A 70 -0.11 -18.95 4.52
CA ARG A 70 0.22 -19.23 5.92
C ARG A 70 -0.32 -18.18 6.89
N LEU A 71 -0.25 -16.89 6.51
CA LEU A 71 -0.61 -15.76 7.37
C LEU A 71 -2.12 -15.53 7.41
N LYS A 72 -2.79 -15.79 6.30
CA LYS A 72 -4.24 -15.56 6.09
C LYS A 72 -4.64 -14.15 6.56
N PRO A 73 -4.06 -13.08 5.98
CA PRO A 73 -4.49 -11.74 6.29
C PRO A 73 -5.90 -11.49 5.74
N ASP A 74 -6.60 -10.53 6.31
CA ASP A 74 -7.91 -10.09 5.80
C ASP A 74 -7.73 -9.00 4.74
N LEU A 75 -6.66 -8.19 4.86
CA LEU A 75 -6.32 -7.13 3.91
C LEU A 75 -4.80 -7.06 3.74
N ILE A 76 -4.36 -6.90 2.49
CA ILE A 76 -2.97 -6.62 2.14
C ILE A 76 -2.83 -5.15 1.77
N VAL A 77 -1.85 -4.48 2.37
CA VAL A 77 -1.44 -3.11 2.03
C VAL A 77 -0.02 -3.15 1.47
N ASP A 78 0.16 -2.83 0.20
CA ASP A 78 1.50 -2.68 -0.40
C ASP A 78 1.96 -1.22 -0.31
N ALA A 79 2.95 -0.98 0.55
CA ALA A 79 3.64 0.29 0.72
C ALA A 79 5.15 0.14 0.47
N SER A 80 5.55 -0.88 -0.28
CA SER A 80 6.97 -1.24 -0.44
C SER A 80 7.69 -0.45 -1.53
N GLY A 81 6.99 0.27 -2.42
CA GLY A 81 7.51 1.14 -3.49
C GLY A 81 9.02 1.20 -3.69
N PRO A 82 9.53 1.80 -4.74
CA PRO A 82 8.82 2.52 -5.81
C PRO A 82 8.16 1.57 -6.81
N PHE A 83 6.89 1.78 -7.09
CA PHE A 83 6.06 0.91 -7.96
C PHE A 83 6.52 0.93 -9.42
N GLN A 84 7.16 2.02 -9.85
CA GLN A 84 7.77 2.17 -11.17
C GLN A 84 8.97 1.23 -11.40
N ALA A 85 9.60 0.76 -10.33
CA ALA A 85 10.79 -0.09 -10.36
C ALA A 85 10.49 -1.57 -10.03
N TYR A 86 9.23 -1.97 -10.00
CA TYR A 86 8.84 -3.37 -9.81
C TYR A 86 9.12 -4.19 -11.07
N GLY A 87 10.21 -4.88 -11.14
CA GLY A 87 10.71 -5.73 -12.22
C GLY A 87 9.70 -6.40 -13.16
N ALA A 88 9.98 -7.62 -13.60
CA ALA A 88 9.19 -8.31 -14.64
C ALA A 88 7.76 -8.69 -14.20
N ASP A 89 7.48 -8.78 -12.89
CA ASP A 89 6.14 -9.10 -12.36
C ASP A 89 5.68 -8.05 -11.35
N PRO A 90 5.30 -6.85 -11.80
CA PRO A 90 4.94 -5.75 -10.91
C PRO A 90 3.68 -6.05 -10.07
N TYR A 91 2.79 -6.89 -10.54
CA TYR A 91 1.52 -7.23 -9.88
C TYR A 91 1.55 -8.55 -9.10
N ARG A 92 2.74 -9.07 -8.75
CA ARG A 92 2.87 -10.33 -8.02
C ARG A 92 2.03 -10.39 -6.76
N VAL A 93 2.06 -9.34 -5.95
CA VAL A 93 1.29 -9.26 -4.69
C VAL A 93 -0.20 -9.21 -4.97
N VAL A 94 -0.64 -8.43 -5.96
CA VAL A 94 -2.05 -8.33 -6.40
C VAL A 94 -2.58 -9.70 -6.83
N LYS A 95 -1.83 -10.38 -7.71
CA LYS A 95 -2.21 -11.71 -8.20
C LYS A 95 -2.32 -12.74 -7.08
N ALA A 96 -1.37 -12.73 -6.15
CA ALA A 96 -1.38 -13.63 -5.00
C ALA A 96 -2.54 -13.34 -4.04
N ALA A 97 -2.87 -12.07 -3.80
CA ALA A 97 -4.01 -11.65 -3.00
C ALA A 97 -5.33 -12.15 -3.60
N ILE A 98 -5.59 -11.84 -4.87
CA ILE A 98 -6.81 -12.24 -5.57
C ILE A 98 -6.95 -13.77 -5.62
N ALA A 99 -5.86 -14.49 -5.95
CA ALA A 99 -5.88 -15.96 -6.01
C ALA A 99 -6.31 -16.60 -4.68
N GLN A 100 -6.04 -15.95 -3.56
CA GLN A 100 -6.37 -16.43 -2.22
C GLN A 100 -7.64 -15.79 -1.62
N GLY A 101 -8.35 -14.95 -2.39
CA GLY A 101 -9.58 -14.33 -1.93
C GLY A 101 -9.35 -13.27 -0.85
N ILE A 102 -8.28 -12.48 -0.97
CA ILE A 102 -7.89 -11.45 0.00
C ILE A 102 -7.92 -10.08 -0.65
N ASP A 103 -8.46 -9.11 0.03
CA ASP A 103 -8.51 -7.72 -0.41
C ASP A 103 -7.11 -7.11 -0.49
N TYR A 104 -6.91 -6.22 -1.46
CA TYR A 104 -5.64 -5.57 -1.72
C TYR A 104 -5.78 -4.06 -1.88
N VAL A 105 -4.86 -3.32 -1.27
CA VAL A 105 -4.71 -1.87 -1.43
C VAL A 105 -3.24 -1.54 -1.61
N ASP A 106 -2.90 -0.60 -2.50
CA ASP A 106 -1.57 0.00 -2.55
C ASP A 106 -1.60 1.52 -2.56
N ILE A 107 -0.43 2.10 -2.33
CA ILE A 107 -0.21 3.55 -2.33
C ILE A 107 0.58 4.02 -3.56
N ALA A 108 0.45 3.31 -4.68
CA ALA A 108 1.16 3.63 -5.92
C ALA A 108 0.85 5.04 -6.42
N ASP A 109 1.86 5.70 -6.95
CA ASP A 109 1.80 6.99 -7.65
C ASP A 109 2.20 6.87 -9.13
N GLY A 110 2.78 5.73 -9.53
CA GLY A 110 3.15 5.44 -10.91
C GLY A 110 1.93 5.24 -11.81
N ALA A 111 1.69 6.17 -12.75
CA ALA A 111 0.51 6.15 -13.61
C ALA A 111 0.31 4.82 -14.35
N GLY A 112 1.40 4.22 -14.87
CA GLY A 112 1.33 2.93 -15.58
C GLY A 112 0.91 1.77 -14.67
N PHE A 113 1.42 1.72 -13.43
CA PHE A 113 1.06 0.71 -12.46
C PHE A 113 -0.42 0.86 -12.04
N VAL A 114 -0.84 2.08 -11.70
CA VAL A 114 -2.22 2.35 -11.28
C VAL A 114 -3.21 2.05 -12.40
N ALA A 115 -2.93 2.47 -13.63
CA ALA A 115 -3.80 2.18 -14.79
C ALA A 115 -3.91 0.69 -15.08
N GLY A 116 -2.84 -0.06 -14.90
CA GLY A 116 -2.79 -1.49 -15.18
C GLY A 116 -3.56 -2.37 -14.19
N ILE A 117 -3.99 -1.85 -13.01
CA ILE A 117 -4.74 -2.65 -12.02
C ILE A 117 -6.06 -3.16 -12.57
N GLY A 118 -6.69 -2.41 -13.49
CA GLY A 118 -7.98 -2.77 -14.09
C GLY A 118 -7.99 -4.13 -14.81
N GLN A 119 -6.83 -4.64 -15.26
CA GLN A 119 -6.73 -5.96 -15.88
C GLN A 119 -7.16 -7.11 -14.94
N PHE A 120 -7.18 -6.88 -13.63
CA PHE A 120 -7.53 -7.87 -12.62
C PHE A 120 -8.99 -7.80 -12.16
N ASP A 121 -9.81 -6.86 -12.68
CA ASP A 121 -11.19 -6.62 -12.22
C ASP A 121 -12.06 -7.89 -12.30
N ALA A 122 -12.04 -8.59 -13.42
CA ALA A 122 -12.82 -9.82 -13.59
C ALA A 122 -12.39 -10.92 -12.59
N ALA A 123 -11.09 -11.09 -12.36
CA ALA A 123 -10.57 -12.08 -11.42
C ALA A 123 -10.92 -11.72 -9.97
N ALA A 124 -10.83 -10.44 -9.59
CA ALA A 124 -11.19 -9.97 -8.27
C ALA A 124 -12.69 -10.16 -8.00
N ARG A 125 -13.56 -9.79 -8.95
CA ARG A 125 -15.01 -10.02 -8.87
C ARG A 125 -15.36 -11.49 -8.71
N ALA A 126 -14.71 -12.38 -9.47
CA ALA A 126 -14.94 -13.81 -9.37
C ALA A 126 -14.57 -14.40 -8.01
N ARG A 127 -13.69 -13.73 -7.26
CA ARG A 127 -13.27 -14.10 -5.90
C ARG A 127 -14.00 -13.32 -4.79
N GLY A 128 -14.86 -12.36 -5.14
CA GLY A 128 -15.58 -11.53 -4.19
C GLY A 128 -14.66 -10.59 -3.40
N VAL A 129 -13.52 -10.18 -3.98
CA VAL A 129 -12.53 -9.26 -3.37
C VAL A 129 -12.34 -8.02 -4.22
N PHE A 130 -11.73 -7.00 -3.64
CA PHE A 130 -11.29 -5.81 -4.38
C PHE A 130 -9.76 -5.72 -4.47
N ALA A 131 -9.29 -5.06 -5.54
CA ALA A 131 -7.91 -4.62 -5.67
C ALA A 131 -7.91 -3.13 -6.00
N LEU A 132 -7.48 -2.30 -5.04
CA LEU A 132 -7.46 -0.85 -5.16
C LEU A 132 -6.01 -0.37 -5.26
N SER A 133 -5.68 0.27 -6.37
CA SER A 133 -4.37 0.89 -6.57
C SER A 133 -4.43 2.40 -6.48
N GLY A 134 -3.36 3.01 -5.97
CA GLY A 134 -3.22 4.45 -5.89
C GLY A 134 -3.95 5.11 -4.71
N ALA A 135 -4.14 4.42 -3.58
CA ALA A 135 -4.70 5.00 -2.36
C ALA A 135 -3.70 5.98 -1.69
N SER A 136 -3.26 6.99 -2.43
CA SER A 136 -2.24 7.97 -2.07
C SER A 136 -2.72 9.39 -2.33
N SER A 137 -1.92 10.39 -1.95
CA SER A 137 -2.20 11.80 -2.27
C SER A 137 -2.28 12.02 -3.78
N VAL A 138 -1.45 11.32 -4.54
CA VAL A 138 -1.51 11.20 -6.01
C VAL A 138 -1.59 9.70 -6.32
N PRO A 139 -2.63 9.20 -7.01
CA PRO A 139 -3.71 9.92 -7.70
C PRO A 139 -5.00 10.15 -6.88
N ALA A 140 -5.25 9.45 -5.77
CA ALA A 140 -6.59 9.41 -5.17
C ALA A 140 -7.07 10.79 -4.68
N LEU A 141 -6.28 11.50 -3.87
CA LEU A 141 -6.68 12.80 -3.34
C LEU A 141 -6.74 13.86 -4.45
N THR A 142 -5.77 13.86 -5.37
CA THR A 142 -5.80 14.78 -6.52
C THR A 142 -7.00 14.54 -7.42
N ALA A 143 -7.38 13.28 -7.67
CA ALA A 143 -8.57 12.95 -8.44
C ALA A 143 -9.85 13.45 -7.74
N ALA A 144 -9.94 13.30 -6.42
CA ALA A 144 -11.06 13.82 -5.65
C ALA A 144 -11.16 15.35 -5.73
N ALA A 145 -10.03 16.07 -5.60
CA ALA A 145 -9.97 17.51 -5.75
C ALA A 145 -10.38 17.97 -7.14
N VAL A 146 -9.86 17.32 -8.21
CA VAL A 146 -10.23 17.61 -9.59
C VAL A 146 -11.73 17.43 -9.82
N ARG A 147 -12.32 16.33 -9.32
CA ARG A 147 -13.76 16.09 -9.44
C ARG A 147 -14.60 17.16 -8.75
N ALA A 148 -14.15 17.64 -7.59
CA ALA A 148 -14.83 18.72 -6.88
C ALA A 148 -14.75 20.05 -7.64
N LEU A 149 -13.57 20.42 -8.16
CA LEU A 149 -13.32 21.64 -8.92
C LEU A 149 -14.00 21.64 -10.30
N ALA A 150 -14.11 20.47 -10.94
CA ALA A 150 -14.73 20.31 -12.24
C ALA A 150 -16.27 20.29 -12.21
N LYS A 151 -16.89 20.40 -11.03
CA LYS A 151 -18.34 20.38 -10.91
C LYS A 151 -18.95 21.54 -11.73
N GLY A 152 -19.82 21.19 -12.69
CA GLY A 152 -20.45 22.14 -13.61
C GLY A 152 -19.65 22.40 -14.91
N MET A 153 -18.47 21.84 -15.08
CA MET A 153 -17.72 21.90 -16.33
C MET A 153 -18.21 20.85 -17.31
N GLY A 154 -18.55 21.24 -18.54
CA GLY A 154 -18.94 20.29 -19.60
C GLY A 154 -17.73 19.50 -20.17
N ARG A 155 -16.53 20.05 -20.06
CA ARG A 155 -15.28 19.44 -20.54
C ARG A 155 -14.09 19.94 -19.72
N ILE A 156 -13.17 19.04 -19.40
CA ILE A 156 -11.86 19.38 -18.83
C ILE A 156 -10.82 19.26 -19.95
N ALA A 157 -10.18 20.38 -20.32
CA ALA A 157 -9.14 20.40 -21.36
C ALA A 157 -7.76 20.10 -20.78
N THR A 158 -7.47 20.59 -19.58
CA THR A 158 -6.15 20.43 -18.94
C THR A 158 -6.31 20.33 -17.43
N ILE A 159 -5.48 19.49 -16.81
CA ILE A 159 -5.33 19.41 -15.36
C ILE A 159 -3.84 19.66 -15.07
N THR A 160 -3.56 20.65 -14.24
CA THR A 160 -2.21 20.91 -13.72
C THR A 160 -2.20 20.70 -12.22
N ALA A 161 -1.34 19.82 -11.74
CA ALA A 161 -1.16 19.54 -10.32
C ALA A 161 0.31 19.67 -9.94
N GLY A 162 0.58 20.17 -8.73
CA GLY A 162 1.94 20.29 -8.20
C GLY A 162 2.02 19.66 -6.81
N ILE A 163 3.19 19.12 -6.47
CA ILE A 163 3.51 18.63 -5.12
C ILE A 163 4.51 19.61 -4.53
N ALA A 164 4.13 20.24 -3.42
CA ALA A 164 5.02 21.11 -2.64
C ALA A 164 5.33 20.41 -1.31
N PRO A 165 6.53 19.83 -1.15
CA PRO A 165 6.91 19.23 0.14
C PRO A 165 7.04 20.33 1.21
N SER A 166 6.52 20.05 2.41
CA SER A 166 6.67 20.98 3.53
C SER A 166 8.15 21.08 3.95
N PRO A 167 8.68 22.28 4.21
CA PRO A 167 10.04 22.46 4.75
C PRO A 167 10.26 21.74 6.10
N SER A 168 9.17 21.51 6.85
CA SER A 168 9.20 20.78 8.13
C SER A 168 8.96 19.26 7.96
N ALA A 169 8.75 18.77 6.73
CA ALA A 169 8.62 17.34 6.50
C ALA A 169 9.94 16.66 6.85
N GLN A 170 9.87 15.70 7.76
CA GLN A 170 10.98 14.79 8.05
C GLN A 170 11.49 14.20 6.74
N ALA A 171 12.80 14.04 6.63
CA ALA A 171 13.54 13.72 5.41
C ALA A 171 12.77 12.81 4.44
N ILE A 172 12.60 13.28 3.21
CA ILE A 172 12.03 12.52 2.11
C ILE A 172 12.90 11.26 1.94
N GLY A 173 12.30 10.09 2.11
CA GLY A 173 13.05 8.84 1.99
C GLY A 173 13.62 8.65 0.58
N PRO A 174 14.76 7.93 0.43
CA PRO A 174 15.43 7.75 -0.86
C PRO A 174 14.55 7.11 -1.94
N ASN A 175 13.56 6.33 -1.55
CA ASN A 175 12.61 5.73 -2.48
C ASN A 175 11.60 6.75 -3.05
N VAL A 176 11.27 7.78 -2.30
CA VAL A 176 10.42 8.88 -2.78
C VAL A 176 11.17 9.70 -3.83
N LEU A 177 12.47 9.97 -3.61
CA LEU A 177 13.31 10.66 -4.58
C LEU A 177 13.54 9.88 -5.89
N ARG A 178 13.40 8.55 -5.86
CA ARG A 178 13.50 7.70 -7.05
C ARG A 178 12.19 7.60 -7.84
N ALA A 179 11.08 8.02 -7.25
CA ALA A 179 9.76 7.96 -7.85
C ALA A 179 9.38 9.26 -8.59
N VAL A 180 10.18 10.31 -8.45
CA VAL A 180 10.07 11.61 -9.11
C VAL A 180 11.11 11.71 -10.23
#